data_06ea936b2af683ebcbf76c0a55a790f3
#
_entry.id   06ea936b2af683ebcbf76c0a55a790f3
#
_cell.length_a   1.000
_cell.length_b   1.000
_cell.length_c   1.000
_cell.angle_alpha   90.00
_cell.angle_beta   90.00
_cell.angle_gamma   90.00
#
_symmetry.space_group_name_H-M   'P 1'
#
loop_
_entity.id
_entity.type
_entity.pdbx_description
1 polymer ?
#
loop_
_entity_poly.entity_id
_entity_poly.type
_entity_poly.pdbx_seq_one_letter_code
_entity_poly.pdbx_strand_id
1 'polypeptide(L)'
;LFLSGMVSASAQMQYVDNDACQDDLSLSTPKFTREASPLDTLRKYILTPKAPDTPRINGAKVFGVRPGSQFLYTIPATGIRPMAFSVENLPKGLKVNTETGRITGSIQKAGEYIVTFIAKNSLGEAKRNFKIVVGDKIALTPPMGWNSWNCWGHAVSQEKVLSSAKAMVEKGLINHGWQYINIDDGWQGLRGG
;
A
#
# COMPACT_ATOMS: atom_id res chain seq x y z
N LEU A 1 -14.40 -6.04 25.13
CA LEU A 1 -13.97 -6.70 23.88
C LEU A 1 -13.70 -5.58 22.86
N PHE A 2 -12.42 -5.20 22.72
CA PHE A 2 -11.99 -4.17 21.79
C PHE A 2 -11.80 -4.81 20.41
N LEU A 3 -12.72 -4.57 19.48
CA LEU A 3 -12.48 -4.75 18.06
C LEU A 3 -11.98 -3.41 17.54
N SER A 4 -10.65 -3.24 17.52
CA SER A 4 -10.04 -2.18 16.72
C SER A 4 -10.34 -2.51 15.25
N GLY A 5 -11.11 -1.65 14.58
CA GLY A 5 -11.38 -1.80 13.16
C GLY A 5 -10.08 -1.64 12.36
N MET A 6 -9.39 -2.73 12.08
CA MET A 6 -8.32 -2.75 11.08
C MET A 6 -8.99 -2.62 9.71
N VAL A 7 -9.09 -1.40 9.22
CA VAL A 7 -9.44 -1.16 7.82
C VAL A 7 -8.15 -1.27 7.02
N SER A 8 -8.04 -2.32 6.22
CA SER A 8 -6.92 -2.48 5.30
C SER A 8 -6.83 -1.27 4.37
N ALA A 9 -5.67 -0.63 4.28
CA ALA A 9 -5.40 0.46 3.32
C ALA A 9 -5.78 0.08 1.88
N SER A 10 -5.84 -1.20 1.61
CA SER A 10 -6.29 -1.76 0.35
C SER A 10 -7.77 -1.47 0.05
N ALA A 11 -8.65 -1.44 1.05
CA ALA A 11 -10.08 -1.15 0.84
C ALA A 11 -10.33 0.34 0.58
N GLN A 12 -9.51 1.23 1.13
CA GLN A 12 -9.66 2.68 0.95
C GLN A 12 -8.97 3.22 -0.30
N MET A 13 -7.95 2.54 -0.84
CA MET A 13 -7.31 2.95 -2.10
C MET A 13 -8.21 2.78 -3.33
N GLN A 14 -9.34 2.07 -3.25
CA GLN A 14 -10.29 2.00 -4.35
C GLN A 14 -11.06 3.31 -4.60
N TYR A 15 -11.07 4.24 -3.64
CA TYR A 15 -11.83 5.49 -3.78
C TYR A 15 -11.07 6.61 -4.50
N VAL A 16 -9.86 6.35 -4.95
CA VAL A 16 -9.12 7.29 -5.80
C VAL A 16 -9.20 6.83 -7.26
N ASP A 17 -10.41 6.66 -7.78
CA ASP A 17 -10.64 6.74 -9.21
C ASP A 17 -10.54 8.22 -9.59
N ASN A 18 -9.63 8.53 -10.52
CA ASN A 18 -9.29 9.89 -10.97
C ASN A 18 -10.44 10.66 -11.64
N ASP A 19 -11.62 10.07 -11.77
CA ASP A 19 -12.74 10.69 -12.49
C ASP A 19 -13.76 11.42 -11.60
N ALA A 20 -13.60 11.42 -10.29
CA ALA A 20 -14.56 12.04 -9.37
C ALA A 20 -14.07 13.34 -8.69
N CYS A 21 -12.91 13.87 -9.06
CA CYS A 21 -12.39 15.15 -8.52
C CYS A 21 -12.10 16.14 -9.65
N GLN A 22 -13.10 16.42 -10.47
CA GLN A 22 -13.15 17.63 -11.30
C GLN A 22 -14.15 18.60 -10.68
N ASP A 23 -13.87 19.10 -9.49
CA ASP A 23 -14.45 20.35 -9.00
C ASP A 23 -13.33 21.22 -8.40
N ASP A 24 -12.90 22.13 -9.23
CA ASP A 24 -12.45 23.50 -9.05
C ASP A 24 -11.98 23.89 -7.63
N LEU A 25 -10.77 23.49 -7.28
CA LEU A 25 -9.96 24.19 -6.30
C LEU A 25 -8.69 24.70 -6.99
N SER A 26 -8.82 25.87 -7.60
CA SER A 26 -7.68 26.71 -8.02
C SER A 26 -6.96 27.23 -6.77
N LEU A 27 -6.38 26.34 -6.00
CA LEU A 27 -5.37 26.68 -5.03
C LEU A 27 -4.05 26.84 -5.80
N SER A 28 -3.68 28.10 -6.03
CA SER A 28 -2.36 28.47 -6.48
C SER A 28 -1.33 27.73 -5.63
N THR A 29 -0.71 26.70 -6.21
CA THR A 29 0.39 26.00 -5.55
C THR A 29 1.49 27.02 -5.26
N PRO A 30 1.85 27.27 -3.99
CA PRO A 30 3.01 28.08 -3.70
C PRO A 30 4.20 27.41 -4.39
N LYS A 31 4.90 28.15 -5.25
CA LYS A 31 6.19 27.75 -5.78
C LYS A 31 7.14 27.68 -4.59
N PHE A 32 7.21 26.52 -3.96
CA PHE A 32 8.27 26.20 -3.01
C PHE A 32 9.57 26.17 -3.81
N THR A 33 10.30 27.25 -3.81
CA THR A 33 11.73 27.20 -4.05
C THR A 33 12.31 26.31 -2.95
N ARG A 34 12.76 25.14 -3.34
CA ARG A 34 13.31 24.14 -2.44
C ARG A 34 14.62 24.67 -1.89
N GLU A 35 14.56 25.40 -0.78
CA GLU A 35 15.73 25.56 0.06
C GLU A 35 16.23 24.16 0.43
N ALA A 36 17.55 23.97 0.39
CA ALA A 36 18.16 22.67 0.69
C ALA A 36 17.57 22.14 2.00
N SER A 37 16.81 21.07 1.93
CA SER A 37 16.18 20.49 3.11
C SER A 37 17.27 20.14 4.12
N PRO A 38 17.05 20.33 5.42
CA PRO A 38 17.94 19.79 6.47
C PRO A 38 18.28 18.32 6.26
N LEU A 39 17.43 17.56 5.60
CA LEU A 39 17.68 16.18 5.18
C LEU A 39 18.83 16.02 4.19
N ASP A 40 19.14 17.02 3.35
CA ASP A 40 20.28 16.93 2.43
C ASP A 40 21.63 16.99 3.18
N THR A 41 21.66 17.67 4.31
CA THR A 41 22.86 17.70 5.21
C THR A 41 23.01 16.40 5.99
N LEU A 42 21.91 15.65 6.18
CA LEU A 42 21.88 14.39 6.93
C LEU A 42 22.18 13.16 6.05
N ARG A 43 22.29 13.31 4.72
CA ARG A 43 22.56 12.19 3.81
C ARG A 43 23.76 11.35 4.20
N LYS A 44 24.81 11.96 4.76
CA LYS A 44 26.00 11.26 5.24
C LYS A 44 25.75 10.31 6.40
N TYR A 45 24.63 10.46 7.10
CA TYR A 45 24.22 9.59 8.21
C TYR A 45 23.22 8.51 7.79
N ILE A 46 22.74 8.52 6.54
CA ILE A 46 21.83 7.51 6.04
C ILE A 46 22.66 6.28 5.68
N LEU A 47 22.60 5.26 6.55
CA LEU A 47 23.34 4.01 6.37
C LEU A 47 22.63 3.03 5.42
N THR A 48 21.35 3.24 5.14
CA THR A 48 20.58 2.40 4.22
C THR A 48 20.98 2.71 2.78
N PRO A 49 21.48 1.75 2.01
CA PRO A 49 21.83 1.98 0.61
C PRO A 49 20.58 2.32 -0.22
N LYS A 50 20.76 3.15 -1.24
CA LYS A 50 19.72 3.44 -2.22
C LYS A 50 19.21 2.12 -2.84
N ALA A 51 17.91 2.00 -3.06
CA ALA A 51 17.35 0.88 -3.78
C ALA A 51 17.98 0.78 -5.19
N PRO A 52 18.31 -0.44 -5.68
CA PRO A 52 18.87 -0.61 -7.01
C PRO A 52 17.87 -0.16 -8.08
N ASP A 53 18.38 0.24 -9.23
CA ASP A 53 17.58 0.63 -10.39
C ASP A 53 16.92 -0.61 -11.07
N THR A 54 17.49 -1.80 -10.87
CA THR A 54 16.86 -3.07 -11.24
C THR A 54 15.65 -3.35 -10.34
N PRO A 55 14.64 -4.12 -10.80
CA PRO A 55 13.49 -4.47 -9.99
C PRO A 55 13.88 -5.23 -8.71
N ARG A 56 13.24 -4.89 -7.60
CA ARG A 56 13.32 -5.64 -6.34
C ARG A 56 11.93 -5.69 -5.70
N ILE A 57 11.41 -6.91 -5.50
CA ILE A 57 10.11 -7.12 -4.85
C ILE A 57 10.29 -7.11 -3.33
N ASN A 58 9.56 -6.23 -2.66
CA ASN A 58 9.64 -5.96 -1.22
C ASN A 58 8.40 -6.48 -0.46
N GLY A 59 8.26 -6.11 0.81
CA GLY A 59 7.08 -6.38 1.63
C GLY A 59 6.97 -7.81 2.15
N ALA A 60 5.78 -8.19 2.62
CA ALA A 60 5.48 -9.50 3.17
C ALA A 60 5.63 -10.63 2.14
N LYS A 61 5.81 -11.86 2.61
CA LYS A 61 5.86 -13.08 1.77
C LYS A 61 4.57 -13.89 1.83
N VAL A 62 3.60 -13.43 2.62
CA VAL A 62 2.33 -14.10 2.84
C VAL A 62 1.23 -13.07 3.05
N PHE A 63 0.03 -13.40 2.58
CA PHE A 63 -1.18 -12.61 2.81
C PHE A 63 -2.35 -13.54 3.09
N GLY A 64 -3.16 -13.21 4.11
CA GLY A 64 -4.33 -13.96 4.50
C GLY A 64 -5.62 -13.26 4.08
N VAL A 65 -6.61 -14.03 3.61
CA VAL A 65 -7.93 -13.53 3.25
C VAL A 65 -8.98 -14.60 3.53
N ARG A 66 -10.21 -14.19 3.89
CA ARG A 66 -11.33 -15.12 4.04
C ARG A 66 -11.86 -15.57 2.68
N PRO A 67 -12.40 -16.81 2.59
CA PRO A 67 -13.07 -17.28 1.38
C PRO A 67 -14.17 -16.30 0.93
N GLY A 68 -14.23 -15.98 -0.36
CA GLY A 68 -15.22 -15.08 -0.95
C GLY A 68 -15.02 -13.59 -0.65
N SER A 69 -14.15 -13.22 0.29
CA SER A 69 -13.84 -11.82 0.58
C SER A 69 -13.03 -11.19 -0.56
N GLN A 70 -13.18 -9.89 -0.70
CA GLN A 70 -12.42 -9.12 -1.67
C GLN A 70 -10.92 -9.24 -1.39
N PHE A 71 -10.18 -9.70 -2.39
CA PHE A 71 -8.72 -9.70 -2.39
C PHE A 71 -8.22 -8.39 -2.98
N LEU A 72 -7.39 -7.69 -2.24
CA LEU A 72 -6.74 -6.49 -2.73
C LEU A 72 -5.30 -6.47 -2.20
N TYR A 73 -4.34 -6.56 -3.11
CA TYR A 73 -2.92 -6.54 -2.80
C TYR A 73 -2.15 -5.88 -3.94
N THR A 74 -1.22 -5.00 -3.63
CA THR A 74 -0.32 -4.42 -4.63
C THR A 74 1.07 -5.00 -4.45
N ILE A 75 1.69 -5.49 -5.53
CA ILE A 75 3.05 -6.01 -5.50
C ILE A 75 4.01 -4.86 -5.22
N PRO A 76 4.62 -4.78 -4.02
CA PRO A 76 5.54 -3.70 -3.72
C PRO A 76 6.88 -3.97 -4.41
N ALA A 77 7.30 -3.08 -5.29
CA ALA A 77 8.58 -3.22 -5.97
C ALA A 77 9.28 -1.88 -6.15
N THR A 78 10.55 -1.85 -5.80
CA THR A 78 11.49 -0.76 -6.09
C THR A 78 12.23 -1.03 -7.39
N GLY A 79 12.75 0.01 -8.04
CA GLY A 79 13.42 0.01 -9.33
C GLY A 79 12.94 1.17 -10.19
N ILE A 80 13.65 1.46 -11.27
CA ILE A 80 13.22 2.53 -12.18
C ILE A 80 11.91 2.18 -12.90
N ARG A 81 11.11 3.16 -13.19
CA ARG A 81 9.86 3.05 -13.94
C ARG A 81 10.10 3.46 -15.40
N PRO A 82 9.30 2.95 -16.38
CA PRO A 82 8.14 2.07 -16.20
C PRO A 82 8.53 0.64 -15.79
N MET A 83 7.62 -0.02 -15.06
CA MET A 83 7.78 -1.40 -14.59
C MET A 83 6.51 -2.20 -14.91
N ALA A 84 6.67 -3.38 -15.46
CA ALA A 84 5.59 -4.31 -15.73
C ALA A 84 5.52 -5.40 -14.65
N PHE A 85 4.30 -5.80 -14.31
CA PHE A 85 4.02 -6.81 -13.30
C PHE A 85 3.28 -8.00 -13.90
N SER A 86 3.61 -9.19 -13.44
CA SER A 86 2.86 -10.41 -13.71
C SER A 86 2.91 -11.37 -12.52
N VAL A 87 2.03 -12.36 -12.54
CA VAL A 87 1.96 -13.38 -11.48
C VAL A 87 1.79 -14.74 -12.11
N GLU A 88 2.71 -15.66 -11.83
CA GLU A 88 2.59 -17.07 -12.20
C GLU A 88 1.73 -17.80 -11.16
N ASN A 89 0.97 -18.79 -11.60
CA ASN A 89 0.08 -19.62 -10.76
C ASN A 89 -0.98 -18.81 -9.99
N LEU A 90 -1.44 -17.70 -10.57
CA LEU A 90 -2.48 -16.88 -9.94
C LEU A 90 -3.77 -17.69 -9.78
N PRO A 91 -4.35 -17.78 -8.56
CA PRO A 91 -5.58 -18.53 -8.32
C PRO A 91 -6.73 -18.01 -9.18
N LYS A 92 -7.61 -18.94 -9.61
CA LYS A 92 -8.84 -18.58 -10.32
C LYS A 92 -9.69 -17.61 -9.49
N GLY A 93 -10.16 -16.55 -10.12
CA GLY A 93 -10.92 -15.48 -9.47
C GLY A 93 -10.10 -14.24 -9.13
N LEU A 94 -8.77 -14.30 -9.25
CA LEU A 94 -7.91 -13.13 -9.13
C LEU A 94 -7.45 -12.62 -10.51
N LYS A 95 -7.19 -11.32 -10.58
CA LYS A 95 -6.62 -10.63 -11.75
C LYS A 95 -5.50 -9.70 -11.27
N VAL A 96 -4.46 -9.56 -12.08
CA VAL A 96 -3.37 -8.60 -11.86
C VAL A 96 -3.41 -7.50 -12.91
N ASN A 97 -3.28 -6.26 -12.47
CA ASN A 97 -3.03 -5.13 -13.37
C ASN A 97 -1.52 -5.08 -13.64
N THR A 98 -1.15 -5.20 -14.90
CA THR A 98 0.26 -5.32 -15.33
C THR A 98 1.08 -4.05 -15.18
N GLU A 99 0.46 -2.89 -15.09
CA GLU A 99 1.15 -1.60 -14.94
C GLU A 99 1.34 -1.22 -13.47
N THR A 100 0.31 -1.47 -12.64
CA THR A 100 0.31 -1.05 -11.24
C THR A 100 0.74 -2.16 -10.27
N GLY A 101 0.74 -3.43 -10.72
CA GLY A 101 0.98 -4.60 -9.86
C GLY A 101 -0.16 -4.88 -8.88
N ARG A 102 -1.34 -4.25 -9.07
CA ARG A 102 -2.51 -4.46 -8.21
C ARG A 102 -3.19 -5.76 -8.56
N ILE A 103 -3.42 -6.60 -7.55
CA ILE A 103 -4.14 -7.87 -7.65
C ILE A 103 -5.49 -7.69 -6.99
N THR A 104 -6.56 -8.01 -7.73
CA THR A 104 -7.96 -7.87 -7.28
C THR A 104 -8.77 -9.11 -7.60
N GLY A 105 -9.93 -9.26 -6.97
CA GLY A 105 -10.85 -10.36 -7.18
C GLY A 105 -11.25 -11.04 -5.89
N SER A 106 -11.61 -12.33 -5.94
CA SER A 106 -11.91 -13.14 -4.76
C SER A 106 -11.59 -14.61 -5.01
N ILE A 107 -11.27 -15.33 -3.92
CA ILE A 107 -10.99 -16.77 -3.94
C ILE A 107 -12.05 -17.46 -3.07
N GLN A 108 -12.84 -18.36 -3.64
CA GLN A 108 -13.93 -19.04 -2.93
C GLN A 108 -13.45 -20.23 -2.11
N LYS A 109 -12.43 -20.94 -2.61
CA LYS A 109 -11.96 -22.17 -1.99
C LYS A 109 -10.88 -21.88 -0.96
N ALA A 110 -11.09 -22.32 0.29
CA ALA A 110 -10.06 -22.26 1.32
C ALA A 110 -8.86 -23.13 0.95
N GLY A 111 -7.68 -22.70 1.37
CA GLY A 111 -6.42 -23.38 1.11
C GLY A 111 -5.22 -22.45 1.06
N GLU A 112 -4.06 -23.02 0.81
CA GLU A 112 -2.82 -22.29 0.58
C GLU A 112 -2.45 -22.32 -0.90
N TYR A 113 -2.12 -21.17 -1.45
CA TYR A 113 -1.75 -20.99 -2.85
C TYR A 113 -0.37 -20.34 -2.92
N ILE A 114 0.55 -20.98 -3.60
CA ILE A 114 1.89 -20.43 -3.85
C ILE A 114 1.87 -19.83 -5.25
N VAL A 115 2.13 -18.55 -5.32
CA VAL A 115 2.24 -17.78 -6.56
C VAL A 115 3.65 -17.21 -6.69
N THR A 116 4.07 -16.87 -7.91
CA THR A 116 5.34 -16.17 -8.14
C THR A 116 5.05 -14.78 -8.67
N PHE A 117 5.36 -13.76 -7.88
CA PHE A 117 5.35 -12.37 -8.33
C PHE A 117 6.54 -12.11 -9.25
N ILE A 118 6.31 -11.37 -10.31
CA ILE A 118 7.31 -10.95 -11.27
C ILE A 118 7.20 -9.45 -11.46
N ALA A 119 8.32 -8.75 -11.34
CA ALA A 119 8.44 -7.33 -11.65
C ALA A 119 9.58 -7.14 -12.66
N LYS A 120 9.33 -6.45 -13.77
CA LYS A 120 10.27 -6.30 -14.88
C LYS A 120 10.35 -4.85 -15.33
N ASN A 121 11.57 -4.35 -15.55
CA ASN A 121 11.83 -3.07 -16.20
C ASN A 121 12.89 -3.23 -17.30
N SER A 122 13.38 -2.13 -17.88
CA SER A 122 14.41 -2.15 -18.94
C SER A 122 15.75 -2.71 -18.50
N LEU A 123 16.03 -2.78 -17.19
CA LEU A 123 17.30 -3.22 -16.61
C LEU A 123 17.28 -4.66 -16.11
N GLY A 124 16.11 -5.31 -16.05
CA GLY A 124 16.04 -6.69 -15.61
C GLY A 124 14.68 -7.10 -15.05
N GLU A 125 14.69 -8.25 -14.39
CA GLU A 125 13.51 -8.88 -13.82
C GLU A 125 13.81 -9.38 -12.40
N ALA A 126 12.81 -9.26 -11.51
CA ALA A 126 12.82 -9.87 -10.19
C ALA A 126 11.65 -10.84 -10.05
N LYS A 127 11.92 -12.02 -9.47
CA LYS A 127 10.90 -13.01 -9.13
C LYS A 127 10.90 -13.27 -7.64
N ARG A 128 9.70 -13.52 -7.08
CA ARG A 128 9.56 -13.84 -5.67
C ARG A 128 8.33 -14.69 -5.40
N ASN A 129 8.52 -15.80 -4.70
CA ASN A 129 7.42 -16.61 -4.23
C ASN A 129 6.62 -15.87 -3.17
N PHE A 130 5.31 -16.02 -3.24
CA PHE A 130 4.36 -15.40 -2.34
C PHE A 130 3.25 -16.39 -2.00
N LYS A 131 2.89 -16.48 -0.72
CA LYS A 131 1.85 -17.38 -0.24
C LYS A 131 0.56 -16.62 -0.01
N ILE A 132 -0.54 -17.09 -0.61
CA ILE A 132 -1.89 -16.65 -0.30
C ILE A 132 -2.54 -17.72 0.57
N VAL A 133 -2.99 -17.35 1.76
CA VAL A 133 -3.73 -18.23 2.67
C VAL A 133 -5.20 -17.81 2.68
N VAL A 134 -6.07 -18.69 2.23
CA VAL A 134 -7.51 -18.46 2.19
C VAL A 134 -8.15 -19.25 3.33
N GLY A 135 -8.65 -18.57 4.36
CA GLY A 135 -9.17 -19.20 5.57
C GLY A 135 -9.50 -18.18 6.67
N ASP A 136 -9.60 -18.65 7.91
CA ASP A 136 -9.98 -17.79 9.05
C ASP A 136 -8.81 -16.93 9.57
N LYS A 137 -7.57 -17.32 9.29
CA LYS A 137 -6.37 -16.59 9.70
C LYS A 137 -6.01 -15.55 8.64
N ILE A 138 -6.17 -14.26 8.96
CA ILE A 138 -5.99 -13.16 8.01
C ILE A 138 -4.80 -12.25 8.31
N ALA A 139 -4.49 -11.94 9.56
CA ALA A 139 -3.39 -11.07 9.96
C ALA A 139 -2.10 -11.88 10.16
N LEU A 140 -1.54 -12.42 9.07
CA LEU A 140 -0.40 -13.36 9.10
C LEU A 140 0.96 -12.69 9.28
N THR A 141 1.02 -11.38 9.11
CA THR A 141 2.20 -10.54 9.34
C THR A 141 1.78 -9.25 10.01
N PRO A 142 2.67 -8.59 10.79
CA PRO A 142 2.40 -7.24 11.28
C PRO A 142 2.07 -6.30 10.12
N PRO A 143 1.05 -5.44 10.24
CA PRO A 143 0.73 -4.45 9.22
C PRO A 143 1.84 -3.40 9.16
N MET A 144 2.51 -3.31 8.02
CA MET A 144 3.47 -2.24 7.76
C MET A 144 2.76 -1.05 7.15
N GLY A 145 2.75 0.07 7.85
CA GLY A 145 2.01 1.24 7.40
C GLY A 145 2.13 2.40 8.37
N TRP A 146 1.22 3.33 8.21
CA TRP A 146 1.09 4.54 9.01
C TRP A 146 -0.07 4.39 10.01
N ASN A 147 0.08 5.00 11.19
CA ASN A 147 -0.95 5.06 12.22
C ASN A 147 -1.23 6.52 12.58
N SER A 148 -2.49 6.86 12.81
CA SER A 148 -2.93 8.24 12.99
C SER A 148 -2.56 8.85 14.35
N TRP A 149 -2.37 8.03 15.40
CA TRP A 149 -2.31 8.52 16.78
C TRP A 149 -1.19 9.53 17.03
N ASN A 150 0.04 9.17 16.72
CA ASN A 150 1.19 10.04 16.98
C ASN A 150 1.23 11.32 16.14
N CYS A 151 0.48 11.34 15.03
CA CYS A 151 0.41 12.53 14.18
C CYS A 151 -0.75 13.45 14.57
N TRP A 152 -1.92 12.88 14.87
CA TRP A 152 -3.16 13.63 14.95
C TRP A 152 -3.94 13.43 16.26
N GLY A 153 -3.74 12.33 17.00
CA GLY A 153 -4.51 12.00 18.19
C GLY A 153 -6.01 12.14 17.94
N HIS A 154 -6.72 12.79 18.83
CA HIS A 154 -8.16 13.05 18.69
C HIS A 154 -8.52 14.06 17.57
N ALA A 155 -7.55 14.77 17.01
CA ALA A 155 -7.78 15.67 15.88
C ALA A 155 -7.76 14.96 14.51
N VAL A 156 -7.85 13.64 14.48
CA VAL A 156 -7.94 12.86 13.26
C VAL A 156 -9.19 13.26 12.47
N SER A 157 -9.06 13.35 11.14
CA SER A 157 -10.18 13.64 10.23
C SER A 157 -9.97 12.86 8.92
N GLN A 158 -11.05 12.73 8.15
CA GLN A 158 -10.99 12.09 6.83
C GLN A 158 -9.91 12.73 5.94
N GLU A 159 -9.86 14.06 5.89
CA GLU A 159 -8.88 14.80 5.08
C GLU A 159 -7.45 14.47 5.47
N LYS A 160 -7.14 14.43 6.77
CA LYS A 160 -5.82 14.12 7.29
C LYS A 160 -5.40 12.68 6.98
N VAL A 161 -6.33 11.74 7.09
CA VAL A 161 -6.08 10.33 6.75
C VAL A 161 -5.82 10.18 5.25
N LEU A 162 -6.65 10.79 4.41
CA LEU A 162 -6.47 10.75 2.95
C LEU A 162 -5.17 11.41 2.51
N SER A 163 -4.81 12.56 3.10
CA SER A 163 -3.54 13.23 2.79
C SER A 163 -2.33 12.39 3.18
N SER A 164 -2.39 11.69 4.31
CA SER A 164 -1.33 10.77 4.75
C SER A 164 -1.21 9.57 3.81
N ALA A 165 -2.34 8.98 3.39
CA ALA A 165 -2.36 7.89 2.43
C ALA A 165 -1.77 8.31 1.07
N LYS A 166 -2.16 9.50 0.57
CA LYS A 166 -1.64 10.08 -0.66
C LYS A 166 -0.13 10.31 -0.57
N ALA A 167 0.34 10.87 0.53
CA ALA A 167 1.77 11.08 0.76
C ALA A 167 2.57 9.76 0.76
N MET A 168 2.04 8.66 1.32
CA MET A 168 2.68 7.36 1.27
C MET A 168 2.86 6.85 -0.17
N VAL A 169 1.90 7.07 -1.04
CA VAL A 169 1.98 6.71 -2.46
C VAL A 169 2.98 7.62 -3.18
N GLU A 170 2.83 8.94 -3.06
CA GLU A 170 3.65 9.95 -3.75
C GLU A 170 5.13 9.88 -3.36
N LYS A 171 5.40 9.57 -2.09
CA LYS A 171 6.78 9.38 -1.59
C LYS A 171 7.34 7.99 -1.86
N GLY A 172 6.56 7.11 -2.49
CA GLY A 172 6.99 5.78 -2.88
C GLY A 172 7.09 4.76 -1.75
N LEU A 173 6.59 5.04 -0.56
CA LEU A 173 6.62 4.12 0.58
C LEU A 173 5.89 2.81 0.27
N ILE A 174 4.82 2.86 -0.52
CA ILE A 174 4.09 1.68 -0.99
C ILE A 174 5.00 0.70 -1.76
N ASN A 175 5.99 1.20 -2.49
CA ASN A 175 6.94 0.37 -3.23
C ASN A 175 7.90 -0.42 -2.32
N HIS A 176 8.02 0.01 -1.05
CA HIS A 176 8.81 -0.65 -0.01
C HIS A 176 7.99 -1.60 0.86
N GLY A 177 6.67 -1.70 0.64
CA GLY A 177 5.76 -2.58 1.38
C GLY A 177 4.98 -1.89 2.50
N TRP A 178 5.06 -0.56 2.61
CA TRP A 178 4.23 0.22 3.54
C TRP A 178 2.85 0.43 2.92
N GLN A 179 1.91 -0.48 3.22
CA GLN A 179 0.65 -0.60 2.50
C GLN A 179 -0.60 -0.40 3.37
N TYR A 180 -0.43 -0.14 4.67
CA TYR A 180 -1.53 0.01 5.60
C TYR A 180 -1.67 1.45 6.07
N ILE A 181 -2.91 1.91 6.17
CA ILE A 181 -3.30 3.12 6.87
C ILE A 181 -4.17 2.69 8.04
N ASN A 182 -3.68 2.91 9.25
CA ASN A 182 -4.39 2.56 10.47
C ASN A 182 -4.95 3.83 11.09
N ILE A 183 -6.26 3.84 11.28
CA ILE A 183 -6.95 4.86 12.06
C ILE A 183 -7.03 4.33 13.49
N ASP A 184 -6.34 5.00 14.39
CA ASP A 184 -6.31 4.67 15.82
C ASP A 184 -7.59 5.15 16.52
N ASP A 185 -7.52 5.60 17.74
CA ASP A 185 -8.64 6.16 18.50
C ASP A 185 -9.02 7.59 18.02
N GLY A 186 -10.11 8.11 18.51
CA GLY A 186 -10.55 9.50 18.29
C GLY A 186 -11.35 9.75 16.99
N TRP A 187 -11.58 8.74 16.16
CA TRP A 187 -12.39 8.85 14.93
C TRP A 187 -13.89 8.62 15.19
N GLN A 188 -14.22 8.00 16.32
CA GLN A 188 -15.59 7.72 16.69
C GLN A 188 -16.30 9.02 17.12
N GLY A 189 -17.47 9.28 16.61
CA GLY A 189 -18.35 10.31 17.14
C GLY A 189 -18.84 9.98 18.55
N LEU A 190 -19.48 10.95 19.18
CA LEU A 190 -20.17 10.73 20.47
C LEU A 190 -21.23 9.64 20.30
N ARG A 191 -21.19 8.61 21.13
CA ARG A 191 -22.23 7.59 21.17
C ARG A 191 -23.48 8.21 21.80
N GLY A 192 -24.59 8.22 21.09
CA GLY A 192 -25.89 8.68 21.59
C GLY A 192 -26.36 10.02 21.05
N GLY A 193 -25.83 10.47 19.91
CA GLY A 193 -26.40 11.54 19.12
C GLY A 193 -27.52 11.04 18.21
#